data_f3c3fca5e86c0027084c46de6d48e90d
#
_entry.id   f3c3fca5e86c0027084c46de6d48e90d
#
_cell.length_a   1.000
_cell.length_b   1.000
_cell.length_c   1.000
_cell.angle_alpha   90.00
_cell.angle_beta   90.00
_cell.angle_gamma   90.00
#
_symmetry.space_group_name_H-M   'P 1'
#
loop_
_entity.id
_entity.type
_entity.pdbx_description
1 polymer ?
#
loop_
_entity_poly.entity_id
_entity_poly.type
_entity_poly.pdbx_seq_one_letter_code
_entity_poly.pdbx_strand_id
1 'polypeptide(L)'
;MLFSVVTKESKKVKLKRILRMRMQEKYGLCPEDYICDRLEEEWRAVESLGLLEHVWVLEKLVQWLKKKQYPFWLRGTACSSLILYLLGITRANPLPPHYYCPYCKNILWMIGCKDGFDLSDAQLCKDKTAMINDGHDLPWQSVWGVKKGYLEIDMPKQLYGIISRYYSIHYSRQKYKDIDILNPAGEKTVRSAKLRICCILDLDYERAVLEEYTELAPEKQTCFAFWEFVSKEIEPERAIRFPCKIFSDILALKGLSLSEGAWDREAKAMLTSGKYKPADLIAFREDVYYFLRNAGCGETKAWLETRNVMTGYGLSSIREEMLSASDSWKLERCQKIRYLFAKATLVEYMLFKLHMLEMYGKRKNR
;
A
#
# COMPACT_ATOMS: atom_id res chain seq x y z
N MET A 1 38.86 12.52 34.83
CA MET A 1 37.61 11.82 34.67
C MET A 1 36.65 12.69 33.87
N LEU A 2 36.68 12.55 32.57
CA LEU A 2 35.74 13.24 31.65
C LEU A 2 34.52 12.32 31.47
N PHE A 3 33.43 12.64 32.17
CA PHE A 3 32.15 12.03 31.91
C PHE A 3 31.68 12.48 30.52
N SER A 4 31.82 11.65 29.50
CA SER A 4 31.13 11.82 28.25
C SER A 4 29.63 11.61 28.53
N VAL A 5 28.88 12.71 28.57
CA VAL A 5 27.42 12.69 28.53
C VAL A 5 27.03 12.16 27.15
N VAL A 6 26.87 10.85 27.06
CA VAL A 6 26.22 10.24 25.90
C VAL A 6 24.76 10.69 25.93
N THR A 7 24.48 11.79 25.27
CA THR A 7 23.11 12.26 25.07
C THR A 7 22.35 11.17 24.34
N LYS A 8 21.40 10.56 25.04
CA LYS A 8 20.55 9.48 24.51
C LYS A 8 19.73 10.05 23.36
N GLU A 9 20.18 9.81 22.13
CA GLU A 9 19.53 10.33 20.91
C GLU A 9 18.03 10.02 20.93
N SER A 10 17.20 11.05 20.69
CA SER A 10 15.74 10.89 20.73
C SER A 10 15.27 9.93 19.63
N LYS A 11 14.16 9.22 19.87
CA LYS A 11 13.55 8.31 18.89
C LYS A 11 13.25 9.02 17.57
N LYS A 12 12.82 10.29 17.63
CA LYS A 12 12.57 11.14 16.46
C LYS A 12 13.82 11.32 15.60
N VAL A 13 14.96 11.62 16.21
CA VAL A 13 16.23 11.82 15.50
C VAL A 13 16.73 10.50 14.89
N LYS A 14 16.61 9.39 15.65
CA LYS A 14 16.95 8.05 15.13
C LYS A 14 16.11 7.67 13.93
N LEU A 15 14.82 7.92 13.98
CA LEU A 15 13.89 7.61 12.89
C LEU A 15 14.22 8.43 11.64
N LYS A 16 14.46 9.74 11.77
CA LYS A 16 14.90 10.60 10.65
C LYS A 16 16.21 10.11 10.04
N ARG A 17 17.17 9.69 10.86
CA ARG A 17 18.44 9.14 10.37
C ARG A 17 18.24 7.85 9.58
N ILE A 18 17.42 6.92 10.09
CA ILE A 18 17.09 5.67 9.39
C ILE A 18 16.44 5.98 8.04
N LEU A 19 15.47 6.86 8.01
CA LEU A 19 14.77 7.25 6.78
C LEU A 19 15.74 7.84 5.75
N ARG A 20 16.62 8.77 6.16
CA ARG A 20 17.63 9.36 5.27
C ARG A 20 18.56 8.28 4.70
N MET A 21 19.05 7.38 5.53
CA MET A 21 19.92 6.28 5.08
C MET A 21 19.19 5.39 4.07
N ARG A 22 17.96 4.98 4.35
CA ARG A 22 17.17 4.12 3.46
C ARG A 22 16.83 4.81 2.14
N MET A 23 16.49 6.11 2.18
CA MET A 23 16.25 6.90 0.99
C MET A 23 17.53 6.98 0.13
N GLN A 24 18.69 7.23 0.73
CA GLN A 24 19.97 7.28 0.02
C GLN A 24 20.40 5.92 -0.53
N GLU A 25 20.17 4.84 0.19
CA GLU A 25 20.42 3.47 -0.29
C GLU A 25 19.64 3.17 -1.57
N LYS A 26 18.37 3.61 -1.64
CA LYS A 26 17.51 3.33 -2.77
C LYS A 26 17.67 4.34 -3.92
N TYR A 27 17.64 5.63 -3.61
CA TYR A 27 17.54 6.72 -4.59
C TYR A 27 18.81 7.56 -4.74
N GLY A 28 19.92 7.17 -4.09
CA GLY A 28 21.20 7.87 -4.17
C GLY A 28 21.41 8.95 -3.11
N LEU A 29 22.62 9.51 -3.08
CA LEU A 29 23.00 10.52 -2.07
C LEU A 29 22.24 11.84 -2.23
N CYS A 30 21.82 12.16 -3.45
CA CYS A 30 21.05 13.34 -3.82
C CYS A 30 19.76 12.87 -4.52
N PRO A 31 18.74 12.38 -3.79
CA PRO A 31 17.46 12.01 -4.39
C PRO A 31 16.78 13.23 -5.02
N GLU A 32 15.93 13.00 -6.02
CA GLU A 32 15.17 14.07 -6.65
C GLU A 32 14.28 14.83 -5.66
N ASP A 33 14.08 16.13 -5.89
CA ASP A 33 13.32 17.02 -5.02
C ASP A 33 11.91 16.46 -4.75
N TYR A 34 11.25 15.91 -5.76
CA TYR A 34 9.93 15.29 -5.62
C TYR A 34 9.88 14.22 -4.51
N ILE A 35 10.91 13.38 -4.41
CA ILE A 35 10.99 12.32 -3.37
C ILE A 35 11.25 12.94 -2.01
N CYS A 36 12.12 13.94 -1.96
CA CYS A 36 12.47 14.66 -0.74
C CYS A 36 11.26 15.42 -0.18
N ASP A 37 10.55 16.16 -1.03
CA ASP A 37 9.36 16.92 -0.67
C ASP A 37 8.26 16.00 -0.16
N ARG A 38 8.00 14.90 -0.86
CA ARG A 38 7.03 13.87 -0.44
C ARG A 38 7.36 13.32 0.95
N LEU A 39 8.63 13.00 1.22
CA LEU A 39 9.05 12.49 2.52
C LEU A 39 8.86 13.52 3.63
N GLU A 40 9.18 14.79 3.37
CA GLU A 40 9.03 15.87 4.33
C GLU A 40 7.57 16.19 4.62
N GLU A 41 6.69 16.19 3.61
CA GLU A 41 5.25 16.37 3.78
C GLU A 41 4.65 15.26 4.65
N GLU A 42 4.96 14.00 4.35
CA GLU A 42 4.52 12.86 5.17
C GLU A 42 5.06 12.94 6.60
N TRP A 43 6.31 13.36 6.76
CA TRP A 43 6.90 13.53 8.09
C TRP A 43 6.13 14.53 8.93
N ARG A 44 5.82 15.70 8.36
CA ARG A 44 5.01 16.74 9.05
C ARG A 44 3.63 16.19 9.42
N ALA A 45 3.00 15.46 8.53
CA ALA A 45 1.69 14.87 8.77
C ALA A 45 1.73 13.83 9.90
N VAL A 46 2.68 12.90 9.88
CA VAL A 46 2.88 11.87 10.94
C VAL A 46 3.15 12.53 12.29
N GLU A 47 3.95 13.61 12.30
CA GLU A 47 4.26 14.36 13.52
C GLU A 47 3.01 15.08 14.07
N SER A 48 2.24 15.73 13.21
CA SER A 48 1.01 16.44 13.59
C SER A 48 -0.08 15.49 14.14
N LEU A 49 -0.14 14.27 13.64
CA LEU A 49 -1.04 13.21 14.12
C LEU A 49 -0.56 12.55 15.42
N GLY A 50 0.65 12.85 15.87
CA GLY A 50 1.26 12.25 17.06
C GLY A 50 1.52 10.75 16.90
N LEU A 51 1.93 10.30 15.70
CA LEU A 51 2.15 8.89 15.36
C LEU A 51 3.62 8.47 15.38
N LEU A 52 4.57 9.38 15.61
CA LEU A 52 6.01 9.07 15.57
C LEU A 52 6.43 7.91 16.50
N GLU A 53 5.88 7.87 17.72
CA GLU A 53 6.15 6.77 18.65
C GLU A 53 5.60 5.44 18.14
N HIS A 54 4.44 5.44 17.50
CA HIS A 54 3.81 4.24 16.93
C HIS A 54 4.60 3.72 15.72
N VAL A 55 5.06 4.62 14.85
CA VAL A 55 5.97 4.29 13.73
C VAL A 55 7.29 3.71 14.26
N TRP A 56 7.84 4.27 15.33
CA TRP A 56 9.04 3.72 15.96
C TRP A 56 8.83 2.31 16.50
N VAL A 57 7.73 2.09 17.22
CA VAL A 57 7.37 0.77 17.75
C VAL A 57 7.20 -0.24 16.63
N LEU A 58 6.49 0.15 15.57
CA LEU A 58 6.22 -0.69 14.42
C LEU A 58 7.52 -1.03 13.65
N GLU A 59 8.42 -0.06 13.49
CA GLU A 59 9.74 -0.29 12.88
C GLU A 59 10.54 -1.33 13.65
N LYS A 60 10.60 -1.24 15.00
CA LYS A 60 11.31 -2.23 15.82
C LYS A 60 10.70 -3.62 15.72
N LEU A 61 9.37 -3.69 15.73
CA LEU A 61 8.64 -4.95 15.56
C LEU A 61 8.97 -5.59 14.20
N VAL A 62 8.89 -4.81 13.12
CA VAL A 62 9.15 -5.30 11.76
C VAL A 62 10.61 -5.76 11.60
N GLN A 63 11.59 -5.05 12.15
CA GLN A 63 12.98 -5.50 12.13
C GLN A 63 13.16 -6.83 12.86
N TRP A 64 12.46 -7.02 13.98
CA TRP A 64 12.48 -8.30 14.70
C TRP A 64 11.82 -9.42 13.89
N LEU A 65 10.66 -9.18 13.27
CA LEU A 65 9.98 -10.15 12.39
C LEU A 65 10.89 -10.57 11.22
N LYS A 66 11.51 -9.60 10.54
CA LYS A 66 12.47 -9.85 9.45
C LYS A 66 13.67 -10.70 9.90
N LYS A 67 14.28 -10.34 11.04
CA LYS A 67 15.40 -11.11 11.61
C LYS A 67 15.01 -12.56 11.94
N LYS A 68 13.78 -12.80 12.34
CA LYS A 68 13.23 -14.12 12.65
C LYS A 68 12.59 -14.81 11.46
N GLN A 69 12.59 -14.17 10.30
CA GLN A 69 11.97 -14.68 9.07
C GLN A 69 10.47 -15.01 9.24
N TYR A 70 9.76 -14.23 10.05
CA TYR A 70 8.31 -14.30 10.15
C TYR A 70 7.67 -13.40 9.09
N PRO A 71 6.69 -13.90 8.32
CA PRO A 71 5.94 -13.08 7.39
C PRO A 71 5.03 -12.11 8.14
N PHE A 72 4.77 -10.96 7.51
CA PHE A 72 3.84 -9.94 7.98
C PHE A 72 3.39 -9.11 6.79
N TRP A 73 2.27 -8.40 6.95
CA TRP A 73 1.87 -7.37 6.00
C TRP A 73 1.14 -6.23 6.70
N LEU A 74 1.26 -5.03 6.14
CA LEU A 74 0.58 -3.84 6.64
C LEU A 74 -0.82 -3.77 6.02
N ARG A 75 -1.83 -3.44 6.83
CA ARG A 75 -3.21 -3.30 6.35
C ARG A 75 -3.61 -1.86 6.12
N GLY A 76 -4.61 -1.69 5.27
CA GLY A 76 -5.28 -0.43 5.08
C GLY A 76 -4.46 0.60 4.29
N THR A 77 -4.90 1.85 4.38
CA THR A 77 -4.31 2.97 3.62
C THR A 77 -2.90 3.33 4.06
N ALA A 78 -2.44 2.85 5.21
CA ALA A 78 -1.06 3.05 5.68
C ALA A 78 -0.02 2.58 4.66
N CYS A 79 -0.37 1.64 3.77
CA CYS A 79 0.46 1.18 2.66
C CYS A 79 0.78 2.28 1.62
N SER A 80 0.09 3.42 1.64
CA SER A 80 0.40 4.59 0.78
C SER A 80 1.56 5.45 1.28
N SER A 81 2.22 5.08 2.37
CA SER A 81 3.24 5.92 3.01
C SER A 81 4.64 5.63 2.51
N LEU A 82 5.33 6.66 1.99
CA LEU A 82 6.75 6.59 1.65
C LEU A 82 7.63 6.36 2.91
N ILE A 83 7.25 6.93 4.05
CA ILE A 83 7.92 6.68 5.33
C ILE A 83 7.90 5.19 5.65
N LEU A 84 6.73 4.55 5.60
CA LEU A 84 6.57 3.14 5.96
C LEU A 84 7.24 2.23 4.92
N TYR A 85 7.23 2.62 3.65
CA TYR A 85 7.95 1.92 2.60
C TYR A 85 9.47 1.96 2.83
N LEU A 86 10.07 3.13 3.05
CA LEU A 86 11.50 3.26 3.32
C LEU A 86 11.92 2.52 4.59
N LEU A 87 11.07 2.45 5.60
CA LEU A 87 11.31 1.63 6.80
C LEU A 87 11.15 0.13 6.52
N GLY A 88 10.66 -0.25 5.34
CA GLY A 88 10.38 -1.63 4.95
C GLY A 88 9.25 -2.26 5.76
N ILE A 89 8.30 -1.46 6.19
CA ILE A 89 7.09 -1.85 6.91
C ILE A 89 6.00 -2.25 5.90
N THR A 90 5.90 -1.55 4.78
CA THR A 90 5.12 -1.95 3.60
C THR A 90 6.05 -2.27 2.43
N ARG A 91 5.59 -3.08 1.50
CA ARG A 91 6.27 -3.39 0.24
C ARG A 91 5.82 -2.47 -0.88
N ALA A 92 4.63 -1.89 -0.75
CA ALA A 92 4.07 -1.00 -1.75
C ALA A 92 4.86 0.31 -1.81
N ASN A 93 5.56 0.55 -2.92
CA ASN A 93 6.20 1.82 -3.21
C ASN A 93 5.13 2.84 -3.63
N PRO A 94 4.88 3.91 -2.84
CA PRO A 94 3.78 4.82 -3.13
C PRO A 94 4.10 5.85 -4.22
N LEU A 95 5.35 5.92 -4.70
CA LEU A 95 5.74 6.85 -5.74
C LEU A 95 5.07 6.53 -7.08
N PRO A 96 4.99 7.49 -8.02
CA PRO A 96 4.53 7.21 -9.38
C PRO A 96 5.32 6.10 -10.06
N PRO A 97 4.77 5.44 -11.09
CA PRO A 97 5.46 4.42 -11.86
C PRO A 97 6.81 4.90 -12.41
N HIS A 98 7.86 4.13 -12.15
CA HIS A 98 9.21 4.48 -12.57
C HIS A 98 10.10 3.25 -12.70
N TYR A 99 11.20 3.44 -13.42
CA TYR A 99 12.35 2.56 -13.32
C TYR A 99 13.41 3.19 -12.44
N TYR A 100 14.13 2.38 -11.69
CA TYR A 100 15.34 2.84 -10.99
C TYR A 100 16.52 1.88 -11.23
N CYS A 101 17.71 2.43 -11.36
CA CYS A 101 18.92 1.64 -11.47
C CYS A 101 19.45 1.30 -10.07
N PRO A 102 19.67 0.02 -9.72
CA PRO A 102 20.16 -0.35 -8.39
C PRO A 102 21.60 0.09 -8.12
N TYR A 103 22.37 0.42 -9.18
CA TYR A 103 23.77 0.86 -9.05
C TYR A 103 23.92 2.38 -9.07
N CYS A 104 23.62 3.04 -10.20
CA CYS A 104 23.81 4.48 -10.32
C CYS A 104 22.67 5.31 -9.72
N LYS A 105 21.58 4.67 -9.29
CA LYS A 105 20.40 5.29 -8.66
C LYS A 105 19.61 6.23 -9.58
N ASN A 106 19.90 6.22 -10.87
CA ASN A 106 19.13 6.98 -11.84
C ASN A 106 17.67 6.52 -11.85
N ILE A 107 16.75 7.47 -11.92
CA ILE A 107 15.30 7.24 -11.96
C ILE A 107 14.80 7.66 -13.35
N LEU A 108 13.86 6.90 -13.88
CA LEU A 108 13.14 7.23 -15.11
C LEU A 108 11.63 7.16 -14.82
N TRP A 109 11.01 8.32 -14.67
CA TRP A 109 9.57 8.43 -14.43
C TRP A 109 8.76 8.07 -15.66
N MET A 110 7.72 7.27 -15.49
CA MET A 110 6.88 6.76 -16.58
C MET A 110 5.50 7.43 -16.56
N ILE A 111 5.46 8.65 -17.12
CA ILE A 111 4.23 9.46 -17.17
C ILE A 111 3.15 8.71 -17.98
N GLY A 112 1.94 8.65 -17.45
CA GLY A 112 0.78 7.99 -18.07
C GLY A 112 0.69 6.48 -17.87
N CYS A 113 1.70 5.85 -17.27
CA CYS A 113 1.60 4.47 -16.79
C CYS A 113 0.72 4.42 -15.53
N LYS A 114 -0.10 3.39 -15.38
CA LYS A 114 -1.03 3.25 -14.24
C LYS A 114 -0.39 2.59 -13.02
N ASP A 115 0.61 1.74 -13.26
CA ASP A 115 1.31 1.00 -12.21
C ASP A 115 2.72 0.59 -12.65
N GLY A 116 3.67 0.54 -11.74
CA GLY A 116 5.04 0.16 -12.05
C GLY A 116 5.15 -1.27 -12.60
N PHE A 117 4.25 -2.17 -12.20
CA PHE A 117 4.24 -3.55 -12.70
C PHE A 117 3.61 -3.73 -14.09
N ASP A 118 3.08 -2.67 -14.67
CA ASP A 118 2.70 -2.64 -16.09
C ASP A 118 3.90 -2.37 -17.01
N LEU A 119 5.04 -1.96 -16.43
CA LEU A 119 6.26 -1.63 -17.16
C LEU A 119 7.03 -2.89 -17.57
N SER A 120 7.72 -2.82 -18.70
CA SER A 120 8.54 -3.95 -19.19
C SER A 120 9.79 -4.16 -18.34
N ASP A 121 10.14 -5.41 -18.08
CA ASP A 121 11.37 -5.79 -17.37
C ASP A 121 12.65 -5.61 -18.21
N ALA A 122 12.51 -5.23 -19.49
CA ALA A 122 13.62 -5.12 -20.46
C ALA A 122 14.37 -3.77 -20.44
N GLN A 123 14.00 -2.84 -19.54
CA GLN A 123 14.64 -1.51 -19.50
C GLN A 123 16.06 -1.59 -18.98
N LEU A 124 16.99 -0.98 -19.72
CA LEU A 124 18.40 -0.90 -19.32
C LEU A 124 18.81 0.55 -19.00
N CYS A 125 19.69 0.70 -18.02
CA CYS A 125 20.37 1.95 -17.72
C CYS A 125 21.50 2.24 -18.74
N LYS A 126 22.09 3.44 -18.69
CA LYS A 126 23.19 3.85 -19.58
C LYS A 126 24.41 2.93 -19.50
N ASP A 127 24.66 2.35 -18.34
CA ASP A 127 25.72 1.35 -18.07
C ASP A 127 25.33 -0.09 -18.43
N LYS A 128 24.20 -0.29 -19.14
CA LYS A 128 23.61 -1.58 -19.49
C LYS A 128 23.14 -2.44 -18.31
N THR A 129 23.04 -1.87 -17.12
CA THR A 129 22.42 -2.55 -15.96
C THR A 129 20.91 -2.61 -16.15
N ALA A 130 20.31 -3.75 -15.84
CA ALA A 130 18.86 -3.88 -15.81
C ALA A 130 18.27 -2.94 -14.75
N MET A 131 17.33 -2.11 -15.14
CA MET A 131 16.59 -1.25 -14.24
C MET A 131 15.42 -2.03 -13.63
N ILE A 132 15.03 -1.64 -12.43
CA ILE A 132 13.92 -2.25 -11.71
C ILE A 132 12.70 -1.35 -11.86
N ASN A 133 11.60 -1.92 -12.31
CA ASN A 133 10.30 -1.27 -12.38
C ASN A 133 9.64 -1.25 -10.99
N ASP A 134 9.06 -0.13 -10.61
CA ASP A 134 8.46 0.08 -9.28
C ASP A 134 7.45 1.26 -9.32
N GLY A 135 6.72 1.44 -8.22
CA GLY A 135 5.82 2.57 -8.04
C GLY A 135 4.37 2.28 -8.39
N HIS A 136 3.48 2.55 -7.44
CA HIS A 136 2.05 2.24 -7.54
C HIS A 136 1.14 3.47 -7.54
N ASP A 137 1.75 4.67 -7.54
CA ASP A 137 1.05 5.96 -7.53
C ASP A 137 -0.02 6.05 -6.43
N LEU A 138 0.42 6.09 -5.19
CA LEU A 138 -0.45 6.09 -4.01
C LEU A 138 -0.34 7.41 -3.26
N PRO A 139 -1.45 8.21 -3.14
CA PRO A 139 -1.40 9.51 -2.47
C PRO A 139 -1.28 9.36 -0.95
N TRP A 140 -0.36 10.09 -0.32
CA TRP A 140 -0.16 10.08 1.13
C TRP A 140 -1.36 10.62 1.92
N GLN A 141 -2.18 11.44 1.30
CA GLN A 141 -3.40 11.97 1.87
C GLN A 141 -4.38 10.86 2.26
N SER A 142 -4.31 9.69 1.60
CA SER A 142 -5.13 8.54 1.92
C SER A 142 -4.86 8.00 3.33
N VAL A 143 -3.66 8.19 3.85
CA VAL A 143 -3.25 7.71 5.19
C VAL A 143 -3.08 8.85 6.19
N TRP A 144 -2.38 9.91 5.83
CA TRP A 144 -2.03 10.99 6.75
C TRP A 144 -2.94 12.22 6.64
N GLY A 145 -3.73 12.34 5.57
CA GLY A 145 -4.71 13.40 5.37
C GLY A 145 -5.99 13.26 6.19
N VAL A 146 -6.05 12.35 7.17
CA VAL A 146 -7.21 12.07 8.03
C VAL A 146 -7.00 12.60 9.44
N LYS A 147 -8.11 12.96 10.12
CA LYS A 147 -8.03 13.47 11.52
C LYS A 147 -7.52 12.43 12.53
N LYS A 148 -7.66 11.15 12.25
CA LYS A 148 -7.25 10.03 13.11
C LYS A 148 -6.60 8.97 12.24
N GLY A 149 -5.29 9.07 12.05
CA GLY A 149 -4.52 8.01 11.42
C GLY A 149 -4.35 6.82 12.37
N TYR A 150 -4.36 5.62 11.85
CA TYR A 150 -3.97 4.42 12.59
C TYR A 150 -3.13 3.50 11.70
N LEU A 151 -2.35 2.66 12.35
CA LEU A 151 -1.49 1.66 11.73
C LEU A 151 -2.00 0.28 12.14
N GLU A 152 -2.05 -0.65 11.20
CA GLU A 152 -2.49 -2.03 11.48
C GLU A 152 -1.59 -3.01 10.73
N ILE A 153 -1.03 -3.98 11.46
CA ILE A 153 -0.12 -5.00 10.91
C ILE A 153 -0.61 -6.39 11.28
N ASP A 154 -0.66 -7.27 10.29
CA ASP A 154 -0.97 -8.69 10.48
C ASP A 154 0.31 -9.51 10.55
N MET A 155 0.33 -10.47 11.47
CA MET A 155 1.42 -11.40 11.69
C MET A 155 0.91 -12.79 12.15
N PRO A 156 1.77 -13.82 12.17
CA PRO A 156 1.37 -15.18 12.50
C PRO A 156 0.70 -15.34 13.87
N LYS A 157 -0.37 -16.13 13.92
CA LYS A 157 -1.16 -16.43 15.11
C LYS A 157 -0.30 -16.90 16.30
N GLN A 158 0.70 -17.74 16.04
CA GLN A 158 1.60 -18.29 17.06
C GLN A 158 2.43 -17.24 17.79
N LEU A 159 2.55 -16.01 17.26
CA LEU A 159 3.32 -14.94 17.89
C LEU A 159 2.57 -14.21 19.01
N TYR A 160 1.26 -14.41 19.16
CA TYR A 160 0.44 -13.66 20.12
C TYR A 160 1.02 -13.67 21.55
N GLY A 161 1.35 -14.84 22.07
CA GLY A 161 1.88 -14.95 23.45
C GLY A 161 3.21 -14.21 23.63
N ILE A 162 4.10 -14.28 22.63
CA ILE A 162 5.40 -13.60 22.67
C ILE A 162 5.21 -12.08 22.62
N ILE A 163 4.41 -11.61 21.68
CA ILE A 163 4.17 -10.19 21.45
C ILE A 163 3.43 -9.57 22.62
N SER A 164 2.35 -10.19 23.07
CA SER A 164 1.57 -9.74 24.22
C SER A 164 2.43 -9.61 25.47
N ARG A 165 3.26 -10.62 25.77
CA ARG A 165 4.20 -10.58 26.90
C ARG A 165 5.25 -9.50 26.74
N TYR A 166 5.86 -9.35 25.56
CA TYR A 166 6.86 -8.32 25.30
C TYR A 166 6.31 -6.93 25.55
N TYR A 167 5.12 -6.64 25.00
CA TYR A 167 4.48 -5.33 25.17
C TYR A 167 4.03 -5.07 26.61
N SER A 168 3.54 -6.07 27.33
CA SER A 168 3.16 -5.91 28.73
C SER A 168 4.35 -5.54 29.64
N ILE A 169 5.55 -6.02 29.31
CA ILE A 169 6.79 -5.75 30.07
C ILE A 169 7.40 -4.39 29.70
N HIS A 170 7.50 -4.10 28.41
CA HIS A 170 8.28 -2.95 27.91
C HIS A 170 7.46 -1.68 27.70
N TYR A 171 6.15 -1.81 27.61
CA TYR A 171 5.24 -0.70 27.34
C TYR A 171 4.13 -0.67 28.40
N SER A 172 4.33 0.12 29.47
CA SER A 172 3.32 0.24 30.52
C SER A 172 1.97 0.68 29.92
N ARG A 173 0.87 0.10 30.40
CA ARG A 173 -0.50 0.42 29.96
C ARG A 173 -0.84 1.92 29.98
N GLN A 174 -0.18 2.71 30.84
CA GLN A 174 -0.38 4.16 30.91
C GLN A 174 0.29 4.93 29.76
N LYS A 175 1.44 4.47 29.26
CA LYS A 175 2.23 5.16 28.23
C LYS A 175 1.78 4.83 26.80
N TYR A 176 1.15 3.67 26.58
CA TYR A 176 0.76 3.17 25.24
C TYR A 176 -0.71 2.71 25.25
N LYS A 177 -1.60 3.56 25.75
CA LYS A 177 -3.05 3.31 25.78
C LYS A 177 -3.68 3.09 24.42
N ASP A 178 -2.98 3.49 23.37
CA ASP A 178 -3.42 3.48 21.99
C ASP A 178 -2.73 2.40 21.13
N ILE A 179 -2.07 1.43 21.77
CA ILE A 179 -1.61 0.20 21.10
C ILE A 179 -2.54 -0.95 21.50
N ASP A 180 -3.08 -1.63 20.51
CA ASP A 180 -3.94 -2.80 20.66
C ASP A 180 -3.26 -4.04 20.07
N ILE A 181 -3.32 -5.17 20.77
CA ILE A 181 -2.79 -6.44 20.30
C ILE A 181 -3.95 -7.43 20.22
N LEU A 182 -4.37 -7.73 19.00
CA LEU A 182 -5.47 -8.64 18.74
C LEU A 182 -4.98 -10.09 18.86
N ASN A 183 -5.77 -10.88 19.58
CA ASN A 183 -5.58 -12.33 19.69
C ASN A 183 -5.94 -13.04 18.37
N PRO A 184 -5.67 -14.36 18.26
CA PRO A 184 -6.04 -15.13 17.05
C PRO A 184 -7.53 -15.12 16.69
N ALA A 185 -8.43 -14.80 17.62
CA ALA A 185 -9.86 -14.63 17.35
C ALA A 185 -10.18 -13.23 16.80
N GLY A 186 -9.20 -12.32 16.73
CA GLY A 186 -9.39 -10.96 16.20
C GLY A 186 -10.14 -10.01 17.12
N GLU A 187 -10.27 -10.33 18.41
CA GLU A 187 -10.98 -9.50 19.39
C GLU A 187 -10.26 -8.18 19.66
N LYS A 188 -10.98 -7.07 19.51
CA LYS A 188 -10.48 -5.72 19.74
C LYS A 188 -10.65 -5.32 21.18
N THR A 189 -9.55 -4.92 21.83
CA THR A 189 -9.54 -4.49 23.23
C THR A 189 -9.56 -2.96 23.38
N VAL A 190 -9.03 -2.22 22.40
CA VAL A 190 -8.95 -0.75 22.41
C VAL A 190 -9.65 -0.15 21.20
N ARG A 191 -10.77 0.55 21.42
CA ARG A 191 -11.57 1.15 20.32
C ARG A 191 -10.85 2.26 19.56
N SER A 192 -9.96 3.00 20.21
CA SER A 192 -9.23 4.16 19.65
C SER A 192 -7.74 3.91 19.46
N ALA A 193 -7.35 2.66 19.17
CA ALA A 193 -5.95 2.33 18.96
C ALA A 193 -5.38 3.10 17.77
N LYS A 194 -4.18 3.64 17.94
CA LYS A 194 -3.36 4.22 16.87
C LYS A 194 -2.47 3.19 16.19
N LEU A 195 -2.11 2.13 16.91
CA LEU A 195 -1.40 0.97 16.36
C LEU A 195 -2.12 -0.29 16.77
N ARG A 196 -2.47 -1.12 15.81
CA ARG A 196 -2.99 -2.47 16.00
C ARG A 196 -2.00 -3.49 15.49
N ILE A 197 -1.73 -4.47 16.33
CA ILE A 197 -0.87 -5.62 16.04
C ILE A 197 -1.78 -6.83 16.03
N CYS A 198 -2.08 -7.35 14.85
CA CYS A 198 -3.06 -8.41 14.66
C CYS A 198 -2.32 -9.76 14.50
N CYS A 199 -2.38 -10.61 15.50
CA CYS A 199 -1.82 -11.96 15.46
C CYS A 199 -2.85 -12.94 14.88
N ILE A 200 -3.24 -12.75 13.62
CA ILE A 200 -4.34 -13.47 12.96
C ILE A 200 -3.93 -14.23 11.70
N LEU A 201 -2.70 -14.03 11.21
CA LEU A 201 -2.22 -14.67 9.98
C LEU A 201 -2.07 -16.19 10.18
N ASP A 202 -2.77 -16.96 9.37
CA ASP A 202 -2.72 -18.42 9.36
C ASP A 202 -1.69 -18.91 8.34
N LEU A 203 -0.53 -19.34 8.83
CA LEU A 203 0.57 -19.77 7.95
C LEU A 203 0.27 -21.06 7.21
N ASP A 204 -0.55 -21.94 7.75
CA ASP A 204 -0.89 -23.20 7.08
C ASP A 204 -1.86 -22.95 5.94
N TYR A 205 -2.84 -22.05 6.14
CA TYR A 205 -3.70 -21.58 5.06
C TYR A 205 -2.89 -20.87 3.96
N GLU A 206 -2.01 -19.93 4.33
CA GLU A 206 -1.17 -19.22 3.37
C GLU A 206 -0.29 -20.16 2.56
N ARG A 207 0.24 -21.19 3.21
CA ARG A 207 1.03 -22.23 2.52
C ARG A 207 0.18 -23.03 1.55
N ALA A 208 -0.99 -23.51 1.95
CA ALA A 208 -1.87 -24.30 1.10
C ALA A 208 -2.26 -23.54 -0.18
N VAL A 209 -2.59 -22.24 -0.07
CA VAL A 209 -2.88 -21.37 -1.21
C VAL A 209 -1.69 -21.30 -2.18
N LEU A 210 -0.47 -21.15 -1.67
CA LEU A 210 0.72 -21.05 -2.52
C LEU A 210 1.12 -22.41 -3.13
N GLU A 211 0.88 -23.52 -2.44
CA GLU A 211 1.08 -24.88 -2.97
C GLU A 211 0.17 -25.12 -4.17
N GLU A 212 -1.12 -24.73 -4.09
CA GLU A 212 -2.04 -24.79 -5.22
C GLU A 212 -1.49 -24.06 -6.46
N TYR A 213 -0.93 -22.85 -6.28
CA TYR A 213 -0.31 -22.12 -7.39
C TYR A 213 0.92 -22.86 -7.95
N THR A 214 1.78 -23.40 -7.09
CA THR A 214 3.02 -24.10 -7.51
C THR A 214 2.78 -25.47 -8.17
N GLU A 215 1.59 -26.05 -8.01
CA GLU A 215 1.16 -27.26 -8.71
C GLU A 215 0.68 -26.98 -10.15
N LEU A 216 0.48 -25.72 -10.53
CA LEU A 216 0.18 -25.35 -11.90
C LEU A 216 1.36 -25.74 -12.83
N ALA A 217 1.05 -26.03 -14.08
CA ALA A 217 2.07 -26.33 -15.09
C ALA A 217 3.05 -25.13 -15.20
N PRO A 218 4.37 -25.37 -15.42
CA PRO A 218 5.39 -24.32 -15.43
C PRO A 218 5.08 -23.15 -16.36
N GLU A 219 4.50 -23.42 -17.53
CA GLU A 219 4.09 -22.38 -18.50
C GLU A 219 2.97 -21.49 -17.97
N LYS A 220 2.25 -21.90 -16.93
CA LYS A 220 1.22 -21.11 -16.25
C LYS A 220 1.73 -20.35 -15.02
N GLN A 221 3.00 -20.56 -14.63
CA GLN A 221 3.63 -19.92 -13.48
C GLN A 221 4.32 -18.61 -13.89
N THR A 222 3.62 -17.76 -14.64
CA THR A 222 4.10 -16.41 -14.97
C THR A 222 3.76 -15.41 -13.87
N CYS A 223 4.47 -14.30 -13.83
CA CYS A 223 4.17 -13.21 -12.89
C CYS A 223 2.71 -12.74 -13.03
N PHE A 224 2.22 -12.58 -14.26
CA PHE A 224 0.85 -12.19 -14.54
C PHE A 224 -0.17 -13.23 -14.04
N ALA A 225 0.07 -14.52 -14.29
CA ALA A 225 -0.79 -15.62 -13.81
C ALA A 225 -0.83 -15.67 -12.27
N PHE A 226 0.28 -15.35 -11.61
CA PHE A 226 0.31 -15.21 -10.16
C PHE A 226 -0.61 -14.09 -9.67
N TRP A 227 -0.58 -12.92 -10.30
CA TRP A 227 -1.46 -11.82 -9.94
C TRP A 227 -2.94 -12.16 -10.14
N GLU A 228 -3.28 -12.83 -11.24
CA GLU A 228 -4.64 -13.34 -11.46
C GLU A 228 -5.06 -14.35 -10.39
N PHE A 229 -4.21 -15.30 -10.06
CA PHE A 229 -4.46 -16.31 -9.04
C PHE A 229 -4.73 -15.64 -7.68
N VAL A 230 -3.81 -14.81 -7.19
CA VAL A 230 -3.96 -14.14 -5.90
C VAL A 230 -5.20 -13.24 -5.87
N SER A 231 -5.53 -12.57 -6.96
CA SER A 231 -6.73 -11.70 -7.00
C SER A 231 -8.03 -12.47 -6.82
N LYS A 232 -8.08 -13.74 -7.25
CA LYS A 232 -9.26 -14.61 -7.09
C LYS A 232 -9.44 -15.10 -5.64
N GLU A 233 -8.34 -15.23 -4.90
CA GLU A 233 -8.36 -15.62 -3.49
C GLU A 233 -8.98 -14.55 -2.56
N ILE A 234 -9.01 -13.30 -3.00
CA ILE A 234 -9.60 -12.20 -2.24
C ILE A 234 -11.11 -12.17 -2.52
N GLU A 235 -11.97 -12.55 -1.56
CA GLU A 235 -13.43 -12.60 -1.71
C GLU A 235 -13.87 -13.25 -3.05
N PRO A 236 -13.66 -14.57 -3.24
CA PRO A 236 -13.90 -15.26 -4.52
C PRO A 236 -15.34 -15.14 -5.00
N GLU A 237 -16.31 -14.99 -4.09
CA GLU A 237 -17.73 -14.85 -4.40
C GLU A 237 -18.05 -13.57 -5.19
N ARG A 238 -17.21 -12.56 -5.06
CA ARG A 238 -17.36 -11.27 -5.76
C ARG A 238 -16.44 -11.15 -6.98
N ALA A 239 -15.92 -12.25 -7.50
CA ALA A 239 -14.98 -12.21 -8.62
C ALA A 239 -15.65 -11.70 -9.90
N ILE A 240 -15.16 -10.57 -10.43
CA ILE A 240 -15.51 -10.08 -11.77
C ILE A 240 -14.60 -10.76 -12.78
N ARG A 241 -15.17 -11.43 -13.75
CA ARG A 241 -14.44 -12.10 -14.82
C ARG A 241 -14.44 -11.22 -16.07
N PHE A 242 -13.28 -10.64 -16.37
CA PHE A 242 -13.04 -9.88 -17.59
C PHE A 242 -11.60 -10.09 -18.04
N PRO A 243 -11.30 -10.16 -19.36
CA PRO A 243 -9.94 -10.35 -19.84
C PRO A 243 -9.04 -9.19 -19.42
N CYS A 244 -7.91 -9.51 -18.77
CA CYS A 244 -6.86 -8.58 -18.40
C CYS A 244 -5.58 -8.89 -19.15
N LYS A 245 -4.71 -7.88 -19.36
CA LYS A 245 -3.41 -8.04 -19.99
C LYS A 245 -2.26 -7.49 -19.14
N ILE A 246 -2.56 -6.63 -18.19
CA ILE A 246 -1.60 -5.91 -17.35
C ILE A 246 -2.05 -5.94 -15.88
N PHE A 247 -1.12 -5.69 -14.99
CA PHE A 247 -1.33 -5.74 -13.54
C PHE A 247 -2.40 -4.74 -13.06
N SER A 248 -2.38 -3.51 -13.58
CA SER A 248 -3.37 -2.49 -13.20
C SER A 248 -4.81 -2.87 -13.57
N ASP A 249 -5.02 -3.63 -14.64
CA ASP A 249 -6.36 -4.14 -15.00
C ASP A 249 -6.85 -5.18 -13.98
N ILE A 250 -5.96 -6.08 -13.52
CA ILE A 250 -6.28 -7.07 -12.48
C ILE A 250 -6.65 -6.37 -11.18
N LEU A 251 -5.84 -5.38 -10.78
CA LEU A 251 -6.11 -4.56 -9.59
C LEU A 251 -7.47 -3.88 -9.70
N ALA A 252 -7.75 -3.22 -10.83
CA ALA A 252 -8.98 -2.48 -11.03
C ALA A 252 -10.22 -3.39 -10.99
N LEU A 253 -10.20 -4.56 -11.64
CA LEU A 253 -11.31 -5.51 -11.56
C LEU A 253 -11.56 -5.94 -10.11
N LYS A 254 -10.49 -6.19 -9.35
CA LYS A 254 -10.65 -6.55 -7.95
C LYS A 254 -11.13 -5.36 -7.12
N GLY A 255 -10.64 -4.16 -7.38
CA GLY A 255 -11.13 -2.92 -6.76
C GLY A 255 -12.63 -2.71 -7.00
N LEU A 256 -13.09 -2.88 -8.24
CA LEU A 256 -14.50 -2.80 -8.60
C LEU A 256 -15.35 -3.83 -7.84
N SER A 257 -14.83 -5.05 -7.65
CA SER A 257 -15.55 -6.11 -6.92
C SER A 257 -15.66 -5.84 -5.42
N LEU A 258 -14.65 -5.18 -4.84
CA LEU A 258 -14.58 -4.84 -3.41
C LEU A 258 -15.28 -3.53 -3.06
N SER A 259 -15.58 -2.70 -4.07
CA SER A 259 -16.23 -1.41 -3.93
C SER A 259 -17.74 -1.52 -4.14
N GLU A 260 -18.53 -0.81 -3.33
CA GLU A 260 -19.98 -0.83 -3.44
C GLU A 260 -20.48 0.29 -4.38
N GLY A 261 -21.27 -0.07 -5.39
CA GLY A 261 -21.78 0.85 -6.40
C GLY A 261 -20.78 1.20 -7.52
N ALA A 262 -19.56 0.65 -7.47
CA ALA A 262 -18.56 0.84 -8.52
C ALA A 262 -18.75 -0.15 -9.70
N TRP A 263 -19.22 -1.37 -9.44
CA TRP A 263 -19.54 -2.36 -10.45
C TRP A 263 -21.04 -2.45 -10.68
N ASP A 264 -21.50 -2.01 -11.84
CA ASP A 264 -22.90 -2.04 -12.24
C ASP A 264 -23.04 -2.33 -13.75
N ARG A 265 -24.27 -2.22 -14.26
CA ARG A 265 -24.58 -2.44 -15.68
C ARG A 265 -23.82 -1.49 -16.61
N GLU A 266 -23.62 -0.24 -16.21
CA GLU A 266 -22.89 0.75 -17.00
C GLU A 266 -21.40 0.42 -17.05
N ALA A 267 -20.74 0.17 -15.90
CA ALA A 267 -19.35 -0.23 -15.86
C ALA A 267 -19.09 -1.45 -16.75
N LYS A 268 -19.99 -2.46 -16.69
CA LYS A 268 -19.93 -3.62 -17.55
C LYS A 268 -20.05 -3.24 -19.04
N ALA A 269 -20.98 -2.37 -19.40
CA ALA A 269 -21.18 -1.92 -20.78
C ALA A 269 -19.97 -1.14 -21.30
N MET A 270 -19.35 -0.29 -20.47
CA MET A 270 -18.13 0.45 -20.81
C MET A 270 -16.98 -0.50 -21.17
N LEU A 271 -16.75 -1.53 -20.37
CA LEU A 271 -15.71 -2.53 -20.66
C LEU A 271 -16.05 -3.37 -21.90
N THR A 272 -17.32 -3.81 -22.03
CA THR A 272 -17.77 -4.62 -23.17
C THR A 272 -17.68 -3.87 -24.51
N SER A 273 -17.78 -2.53 -24.49
CA SER A 273 -17.60 -1.69 -25.69
C SER A 273 -16.19 -1.74 -26.25
N GLY A 274 -15.20 -2.19 -25.47
CA GLY A 274 -13.77 -2.18 -25.82
C GLY A 274 -13.12 -0.79 -25.83
N LYS A 275 -13.89 0.28 -25.55
CA LYS A 275 -13.40 1.66 -25.47
C LYS A 275 -12.61 1.93 -24.17
N TYR A 276 -12.97 1.24 -23.10
CA TYR A 276 -12.35 1.39 -21.77
C TYR A 276 -11.75 0.07 -21.32
N LYS A 277 -10.62 0.17 -20.63
CA LYS A 277 -9.98 -0.94 -19.90
C LYS A 277 -10.43 -0.91 -18.42
N PRO A 278 -10.27 -1.99 -17.66
CA PRO A 278 -10.58 -2.00 -16.23
C PRO A 278 -9.92 -0.86 -15.45
N ALA A 279 -8.64 -0.59 -15.71
CA ALA A 279 -7.87 0.47 -15.07
C ALA A 279 -8.27 1.91 -15.47
N ASP A 280 -9.19 2.09 -16.43
CA ASP A 280 -9.74 3.40 -16.78
C ASP A 280 -10.98 3.76 -15.95
N LEU A 281 -11.59 2.77 -15.29
CA LEU A 281 -12.78 2.96 -14.46
C LEU A 281 -12.40 3.45 -13.05
N ILE A 282 -13.39 3.98 -12.33
CA ILE A 282 -13.24 4.31 -10.91
C ILE A 282 -13.40 3.03 -10.09
N ALA A 283 -12.28 2.41 -9.74
CA ALA A 283 -12.21 1.19 -8.96
C ALA A 283 -11.82 1.44 -7.50
N PHE A 284 -11.07 2.52 -7.26
CA PHE A 284 -10.45 2.85 -5.98
C PHE A 284 -10.69 4.31 -5.59
N ARG A 285 -10.51 4.62 -4.31
CA ARG A 285 -10.54 6.00 -3.82
C ARG A 285 -9.42 6.86 -4.43
N GLU A 286 -8.29 6.26 -4.73
CA GLU A 286 -7.16 6.89 -5.38
C GLU A 286 -7.51 7.38 -6.80
N ASP A 287 -8.36 6.66 -7.53
CA ASP A 287 -8.82 7.07 -8.86
C ASP A 287 -9.66 8.34 -8.81
N VAL A 288 -10.51 8.49 -7.79
CA VAL A 288 -11.27 9.73 -7.56
C VAL A 288 -10.34 10.87 -7.21
N TYR A 289 -9.36 10.64 -6.33
CA TYR A 289 -8.39 11.66 -5.95
C TYR A 289 -7.64 12.21 -7.17
N TYR A 290 -7.07 11.35 -7.99
CA TYR A 290 -6.33 11.77 -9.18
C TYR A 290 -7.24 12.36 -10.26
N PHE A 291 -8.44 11.85 -10.43
CA PHE A 291 -9.44 12.47 -11.29
C PHE A 291 -9.67 13.95 -10.90
N LEU A 292 -9.86 14.23 -9.62
CA LEU A 292 -10.06 15.59 -9.12
C LEU A 292 -8.80 16.46 -9.21
N ARG A 293 -7.62 15.88 -8.96
CA ARG A 293 -6.33 16.57 -9.13
C ARG A 293 -6.13 17.01 -10.59
N ASN A 294 -6.40 16.10 -11.53
CA ASN A 294 -6.29 16.38 -12.96
C ASN A 294 -7.33 17.42 -13.44
N ALA A 295 -8.47 17.52 -12.77
CA ALA A 295 -9.45 18.59 -12.97
C ALA A 295 -9.07 19.95 -12.32
N GLY A 296 -7.85 20.08 -11.80
CA GLY A 296 -7.32 21.32 -11.22
C GLY A 296 -7.69 21.54 -9.75
N CYS A 297 -8.29 20.56 -9.06
CA CYS A 297 -8.56 20.70 -7.64
C CYS A 297 -7.27 20.70 -6.83
N GLY A 298 -7.13 21.59 -5.86
CA GLY A 298 -6.06 21.55 -4.87
C GLY A 298 -6.13 20.27 -4.04
N GLU A 299 -4.98 19.79 -3.52
CA GLU A 299 -4.85 18.49 -2.83
C GLU A 299 -5.85 18.28 -1.69
N THR A 300 -5.97 19.25 -0.80
CA THR A 300 -6.89 19.16 0.35
C THR A 300 -8.33 19.01 -0.10
N LYS A 301 -8.75 19.82 -1.09
CA LYS A 301 -10.12 19.76 -1.64
C LYS A 301 -10.36 18.43 -2.35
N ALA A 302 -9.43 17.98 -3.19
CA ALA A 302 -9.53 16.70 -3.87
C ALA A 302 -9.67 15.54 -2.88
N TRP A 303 -8.89 15.56 -1.77
CA TRP A 303 -9.01 14.52 -0.76
C TRP A 303 -10.32 14.58 0.04
N LEU A 304 -10.82 15.76 0.38
CA LEU A 304 -12.12 15.91 1.05
C LEU A 304 -13.27 15.38 0.20
N GLU A 305 -13.29 15.73 -1.08
CA GLU A 305 -14.30 15.20 -2.03
C GLU A 305 -14.16 13.68 -2.24
N THR A 306 -12.92 13.18 -2.35
CA THR A 306 -12.68 11.72 -2.39
C THR A 306 -13.27 11.02 -1.17
N ARG A 307 -13.15 11.61 0.02
CA ARG A 307 -13.75 11.06 1.25
C ARG A 307 -15.27 11.05 1.19
N ASN A 308 -15.90 12.06 0.60
CA ASN A 308 -17.33 12.06 0.40
C ASN A 308 -17.78 10.92 -0.51
N VAL A 309 -17.12 10.75 -1.66
CA VAL A 309 -17.41 9.65 -2.59
C VAL A 309 -17.20 8.28 -1.95
N MET A 310 -16.07 8.06 -1.28
CA MET A 310 -15.77 6.75 -0.68
C MET A 310 -16.70 6.36 0.49
N THR A 311 -17.50 7.29 0.99
CA THR A 311 -18.48 7.07 2.06
C THR A 311 -19.93 7.23 1.59
N GLY A 312 -20.17 7.34 0.27
CA GLY A 312 -21.49 7.36 -0.34
C GLY A 312 -22.19 8.70 -0.38
N TYR A 313 -21.50 9.80 -0.03
CA TYR A 313 -22.08 11.16 -0.11
C TYR A 313 -21.95 11.80 -1.49
N GLY A 314 -21.21 11.18 -2.42
CA GLY A 314 -20.95 11.75 -3.74
C GLY A 314 -20.04 12.97 -3.72
N LEU A 315 -19.93 13.66 -4.86
CA LEU A 315 -19.20 14.92 -5.00
C LEU A 315 -20.11 16.10 -4.63
N SER A 316 -19.63 17.01 -3.80
CA SER A 316 -20.43 18.14 -3.29
C SER A 316 -20.08 19.50 -3.93
N SER A 317 -18.85 19.70 -4.37
CA SER A 317 -18.35 21.01 -4.80
C SER A 317 -17.65 21.04 -6.17
N ILE A 318 -17.78 19.95 -6.94
CA ILE A 318 -17.24 19.86 -8.30
C ILE A 318 -18.38 20.07 -9.30
N ARG A 319 -18.18 21.03 -10.21
CA ARG A 319 -19.12 21.33 -11.29
C ARG A 319 -18.63 20.75 -12.60
N GLU A 320 -19.55 20.37 -13.45
CA GLU A 320 -19.27 19.79 -14.76
C GLU A 320 -18.39 20.70 -15.66
N GLU A 321 -18.56 22.02 -15.51
CA GLU A 321 -17.78 23.07 -16.20
C GLU A 321 -16.27 23.02 -15.93
N MET A 322 -15.84 22.35 -14.85
CA MET A 322 -14.44 22.17 -14.48
C MET A 322 -13.78 20.96 -15.15
N LEU A 323 -14.55 20.19 -15.93
CA LEU A 323 -14.09 18.92 -16.47
C LEU A 323 -14.01 18.93 -17.98
N SER A 324 -13.14 18.09 -18.53
CA SER A 324 -13.17 17.78 -19.94
C SER A 324 -14.43 16.98 -20.28
N ALA A 325 -14.95 17.15 -21.50
CA ALA A 325 -16.11 16.37 -21.98
C ALA A 325 -15.87 14.85 -21.92
N SER A 326 -14.59 14.42 -21.98
CA SER A 326 -14.21 13.00 -21.87
C SER A 326 -14.33 12.45 -20.46
N ASP A 327 -14.38 13.29 -19.43
CA ASP A 327 -14.38 12.90 -18.01
C ASP A 327 -15.72 13.13 -17.30
N SER A 328 -16.71 13.72 -17.99
CA SER A 328 -18.04 14.01 -17.39
C SER A 328 -18.74 12.77 -16.82
N TRP A 329 -18.57 11.60 -17.46
CA TRP A 329 -19.12 10.33 -16.97
C TRP A 329 -18.59 9.95 -15.59
N LYS A 330 -17.38 10.39 -15.22
CA LYS A 330 -16.78 10.11 -13.90
C LYS A 330 -17.56 10.81 -12.77
N LEU A 331 -18.15 11.99 -13.05
CA LEU A 331 -19.02 12.66 -12.08
C LEU A 331 -20.24 11.81 -11.73
N GLU A 332 -20.93 11.32 -12.76
CA GLU A 332 -22.11 10.46 -12.55
C GLU A 332 -21.75 9.19 -11.79
N ARG A 333 -20.58 8.60 -12.10
CA ARG A 333 -20.08 7.42 -11.38
C ARG A 333 -19.85 7.73 -9.90
N CYS A 334 -19.21 8.85 -9.59
CA CYS A 334 -18.97 9.27 -8.20
C CYS A 334 -20.25 9.44 -7.38
N GLN A 335 -21.39 9.79 -8.01
CA GLN A 335 -22.68 9.92 -7.33
C GLN A 335 -23.35 8.56 -7.02
N LYS A 336 -23.01 7.51 -7.79
CA LYS A 336 -23.59 6.16 -7.64
C LYS A 336 -22.79 5.29 -6.64
N ILE A 337 -21.55 5.62 -6.40
CA ILE A 337 -20.64 4.88 -5.50
C ILE A 337 -21.06 5.09 -4.05
N ARG A 338 -21.13 3.99 -3.29
CA ARG A 338 -21.43 4.00 -1.85
C ARG A 338 -20.23 3.71 -0.98
N TYR A 339 -19.28 2.94 -1.51
CA TYR A 339 -18.02 2.64 -0.84
C TYR A 339 -16.93 2.41 -1.88
N LEU A 340 -15.73 2.94 -1.63
CA LEU A 340 -14.53 2.67 -2.43
C LEU A 340 -13.43 2.03 -1.60
N PHE A 341 -12.92 0.93 -2.12
CA PHE A 341 -11.76 0.24 -1.57
C PHE A 341 -10.48 1.05 -1.77
N ALA A 342 -9.43 0.76 -0.98
CA ALA A 342 -8.13 1.42 -1.12
C ALA A 342 -7.20 0.59 -2.00
N LYS A 343 -6.67 1.17 -3.10
CA LYS A 343 -5.67 0.55 -3.98
C LYS A 343 -4.46 0.07 -3.16
N ALA A 344 -3.97 0.92 -2.26
CA ALA A 344 -2.80 0.63 -1.43
C ALA A 344 -2.89 -0.67 -0.63
N THR A 345 -4.07 -0.99 -0.09
CA THR A 345 -4.31 -2.23 0.66
C THR A 345 -4.18 -3.45 -0.24
N LEU A 346 -4.74 -3.38 -1.44
CA LEU A 346 -4.72 -4.48 -2.38
C LEU A 346 -3.32 -4.72 -2.93
N VAL A 347 -2.60 -3.65 -3.29
CA VAL A 347 -1.20 -3.72 -3.74
C VAL A 347 -0.33 -4.40 -2.68
N GLU A 348 -0.38 -3.93 -1.43
CA GLU A 348 0.43 -4.53 -0.37
C GLU A 348 0.08 -6.00 -0.14
N TYR A 349 -1.20 -6.37 -0.19
CA TYR A 349 -1.61 -7.76 -0.04
C TYR A 349 -1.04 -8.65 -1.17
N MET A 350 -1.10 -8.21 -2.41
CA MET A 350 -0.55 -8.94 -3.54
C MET A 350 0.97 -9.08 -3.42
N LEU A 351 1.67 -8.01 -3.04
CA LEU A 351 3.12 -8.04 -2.79
C LEU A 351 3.49 -8.93 -1.59
N PHE A 352 2.66 -8.96 -0.57
CA PHE A 352 2.82 -9.91 0.54
C PHE A 352 2.74 -11.36 0.07
N LYS A 353 1.77 -11.70 -0.78
CA LYS A 353 1.64 -13.06 -1.35
C LYS A 353 2.85 -13.44 -2.21
N LEU A 354 3.36 -12.51 -3.01
CA LEU A 354 4.58 -12.73 -3.78
C LEU A 354 5.79 -13.00 -2.86
N HIS A 355 5.94 -12.20 -1.81
CA HIS A 355 6.98 -12.42 -0.81
C HIS A 355 6.86 -13.77 -0.11
N MET A 356 5.63 -14.20 0.20
CA MET A 356 5.38 -15.53 0.76
C MET A 356 5.81 -16.64 -0.20
N LEU A 357 5.50 -16.51 -1.50
CA LEU A 357 5.92 -17.47 -2.53
C LEU A 357 7.45 -17.58 -2.58
N GLU A 358 8.17 -16.47 -2.57
CA GLU A 358 9.64 -16.45 -2.53
C GLU A 358 10.22 -17.11 -1.28
N MET A 359 9.62 -16.85 -0.11
CA MET A 359 10.05 -17.45 1.15
C MET A 359 9.89 -18.96 1.16
N TYR A 360 8.78 -19.49 0.61
CA TYR A 360 8.52 -20.93 0.57
C TYR A 360 9.32 -21.62 -0.53
N GLY A 361 9.49 -21.00 -1.69
CA GLY A 361 10.34 -21.55 -2.76
C GLY A 361 11.79 -21.77 -2.31
N LYS A 362 12.36 -20.82 -1.58
CA LYS A 362 13.70 -20.96 -0.98
C LYS A 362 13.82 -22.06 0.08
N ARG A 363 12.72 -22.47 0.72
CA ARG A 363 12.71 -23.55 1.71
C ARG A 363 12.59 -24.95 1.06
N LYS A 364 11.91 -25.08 -0.08
CA LYS A 364 11.83 -26.35 -0.84
C LYS A 364 13.19 -26.74 -1.47
N ASN A 365 14.05 -25.76 -1.73
CA ASN A 365 15.37 -25.94 -2.36
C ASN A 365 16.53 -26.08 -1.35
N ARG A 366 16.24 -26.19 -0.06
CA ARG A 366 17.17 -26.50 1.02
C ARG A 366 16.84 -27.86 1.65
#